data_d0662619e643101950682fce5ff0a44f
#
_entry.id   d0662619e643101950682fce5ff0a44f
#
_cell.length_a   1.000
_cell.length_b   1.000
_cell.length_c   1.000
_cell.angle_alpha   90.00
_cell.angle_beta   90.00
_cell.angle_gamma   90.00
#
_symmetry.space_group_name_H-M   'P 1'
#
loop_
_entity.id
_entity.type
_entity.pdbx_description
1 polymer ?
#
loop_
_entity_poly.entity_id
_entity_poly.type
_entity_poly.pdbx_seq_one_letter_code
_entity_poly.pdbx_strand_id
1 'polypeptide(L)'
;MWLYIIIVIIVLIIIYTFVLYNSFIKLNNKVKEAFSTMDVYLKKRWDLIPNIVETVKGYAKHEKDTLKEITELRKSAYDNLSDEEKIKTNAKVSNNISKIMALAEAYPDLKANDNFNDLSKQLIKVEDEIANARKYYNGTVRIYNNKVEMFPSNIFANIFGYKLKTMFEADSDERENIKVNLWYGGYKWKKFLF
;
A
#
# COMPACT_ATOMS: atom_id res chain seq x y z
N MET A 1 39.57 -21.81 37.32
CA MET A 1 39.02 -22.18 35.98
C MET A 1 37.58 -21.74 35.81
N TRP A 2 36.65 -22.11 36.67
CA TRP A 2 35.22 -21.74 36.51
C TRP A 2 34.96 -20.22 36.40
N LEU A 3 35.68 -19.40 37.17
CA LEU A 3 35.54 -17.94 37.14
C LEU A 3 35.87 -17.36 35.76
N TYR A 4 36.91 -17.84 35.09
CA TYR A 4 37.31 -17.40 33.75
C TYR A 4 36.25 -17.79 32.70
N ILE A 5 35.67 -18.98 32.82
CA ILE A 5 34.59 -19.43 31.94
C ILE A 5 33.36 -18.51 32.09
N ILE A 6 32.97 -18.17 33.30
CA ILE A 6 31.85 -17.27 33.56
C ILE A 6 32.12 -15.88 32.95
N ILE A 7 33.32 -15.33 33.15
CA ILE A 7 33.70 -14.03 32.58
C ILE A 7 33.62 -14.07 31.06
N VAL A 8 34.13 -15.11 30.41
CA VAL A 8 34.05 -15.25 28.95
C VAL A 8 32.61 -15.30 28.47
N ILE A 9 31.74 -16.05 29.15
CA ILE A 9 30.32 -16.13 28.80
C ILE A 9 29.65 -14.73 28.90
N ILE A 10 29.93 -13.99 29.97
CA ILE A 10 29.38 -12.64 30.17
C ILE A 10 29.84 -11.71 29.05
N VAL A 11 31.12 -11.73 28.69
CA VAL A 11 31.65 -10.92 27.59
C VAL A 11 30.98 -11.26 26.25
N LEU A 12 30.78 -12.55 25.96
CA LEU A 12 30.08 -12.99 24.74
C LEU A 12 28.64 -12.51 24.73
N ILE A 13 27.91 -12.56 25.84
CA ILE A 13 26.54 -12.05 25.96
C ILE A 13 26.50 -10.53 25.71
N ILE A 14 27.46 -9.78 26.23
CA ILE A 14 27.54 -8.33 26.03
C ILE A 14 27.79 -8.03 24.53
N ILE A 15 28.75 -8.67 23.91
CA ILE A 15 29.04 -8.50 22.48
C ILE A 15 27.80 -8.83 21.64
N TYR A 16 27.15 -9.95 21.94
CA TYR A 16 25.93 -10.37 21.24
C TYR A 16 24.79 -9.33 21.38
N THR A 17 24.63 -8.76 22.58
CA THR A 17 23.64 -7.69 22.83
C THR A 17 23.91 -6.46 21.96
N PHE A 18 25.17 -6.01 21.84
CA PHE A 18 25.53 -4.89 20.98
C PHE A 18 25.22 -5.17 19.51
N VAL A 19 25.53 -6.37 19.02
CA VAL A 19 25.25 -6.77 17.63
C VAL A 19 23.73 -6.78 17.37
N LEU A 20 22.96 -7.33 18.30
CA LEU A 20 21.49 -7.34 18.20
C LEU A 20 20.89 -5.93 18.21
N TYR A 21 21.34 -5.07 19.11
CA TYR A 21 20.87 -3.69 19.20
C TYR A 21 21.10 -2.95 17.89
N ASN A 22 22.32 -3.00 17.36
CA ASN A 22 22.63 -2.37 16.08
C ASN A 22 21.84 -2.98 14.90
N SER A 23 21.56 -4.27 14.94
CA SER A 23 20.72 -4.95 13.93
C SER A 23 19.28 -4.44 13.98
N PHE A 24 18.70 -4.25 15.18
CA PHE A 24 17.37 -3.67 15.34
C PHE A 24 17.29 -2.24 14.79
N ILE A 25 18.29 -1.40 15.12
CA ILE A 25 18.37 -0.03 14.60
C ILE A 25 18.40 -0.03 13.07
N LYS A 26 19.26 -0.85 12.46
CA LYS A 26 19.37 -0.95 11.00
C LYS A 26 18.05 -1.37 10.35
N LEU A 27 17.39 -2.40 10.90
CA LEU A 27 16.12 -2.87 10.36
C LEU A 27 15.01 -1.84 10.55
N ASN A 28 14.95 -1.18 11.71
CA ASN A 28 13.97 -0.13 11.96
C ASN A 28 14.14 1.06 11.01
N ASN A 29 15.38 1.48 10.75
CA ASN A 29 15.67 2.55 9.80
C ASN A 29 15.32 2.13 8.36
N LYS A 30 15.59 0.88 8.00
CA LYS A 30 15.20 0.34 6.68
C LYS A 30 13.67 0.32 6.49
N VAL A 31 12.89 0.03 7.54
CA VAL A 31 11.42 0.13 7.47
C VAL A 31 10.98 1.58 7.29
N LYS A 32 11.60 2.52 8.02
CA LYS A 32 11.30 3.96 7.86
C LYS A 32 11.63 4.46 6.46
N GLU A 33 12.76 4.05 5.89
CA GLU A 33 13.17 4.38 4.53
C GLU A 33 12.17 3.83 3.50
N ALA A 34 11.78 2.55 3.65
CA ALA A 34 10.81 1.91 2.77
C ALA A 34 9.44 2.62 2.83
N PHE A 35 8.99 3.02 4.02
CA PHE A 35 7.77 3.79 4.20
C PHE A 35 7.87 5.17 3.55
N SER A 36 8.96 5.89 3.81
CA SER A 36 9.19 7.23 3.24
C SER A 36 9.19 7.22 1.70
N THR A 37 9.79 6.19 1.09
CA THR A 37 9.77 6.01 -0.37
C THR A 37 8.34 5.83 -0.89
N MET A 38 7.53 5.03 -0.21
CA MET A 38 6.14 4.81 -0.57
C MET A 38 5.28 6.06 -0.34
N ASP A 39 5.51 6.79 0.75
CA ASP A 39 4.77 8.00 1.12
C ASP A 39 4.86 9.09 0.03
N VAL A 40 6.00 9.19 -0.66
CA VAL A 40 6.15 10.08 -1.82
C VAL A 40 5.12 9.78 -2.91
N TYR A 41 4.89 8.50 -3.23
CA TYR A 41 3.91 8.11 -4.24
C TYR A 41 2.46 8.23 -3.75
N LEU A 42 2.21 7.91 -2.47
CA LEU A 42 0.90 8.13 -1.84
C LEU A 42 0.52 9.60 -1.87
N LYS A 43 1.46 10.50 -1.53
CA LYS A 43 1.28 11.95 -1.59
C LYS A 43 1.02 12.42 -3.02
N LYS A 44 1.83 11.97 -3.98
CA LYS A 44 1.65 12.31 -5.40
C LYS A 44 0.27 11.92 -5.90
N ARG A 45 -0.21 10.72 -5.55
CA ARG A 45 -1.56 10.27 -5.88
C ARG A 45 -2.62 11.18 -5.25
N TRP A 46 -2.46 11.51 -3.97
CA TRP A 46 -3.36 12.42 -3.25
C TRP A 46 -3.48 13.78 -3.93
N ASP A 47 -2.37 14.30 -4.44
CA ASP A 47 -2.32 15.61 -5.09
C ASP A 47 -2.91 15.60 -6.52
N LEU A 48 -3.01 14.44 -7.18
CA LEU A 48 -3.67 14.30 -8.49
C LEU A 48 -5.20 14.27 -8.39
N ILE A 49 -5.77 13.87 -7.25
CA ILE A 49 -7.23 13.71 -7.07
C ILE A 49 -8.01 14.99 -7.36
N PRO A 50 -7.65 16.20 -6.89
CA PRO A 50 -8.40 17.41 -7.22
C PRO A 50 -8.48 17.70 -8.70
N ASN A 51 -7.36 17.51 -9.39
CA ASN A 51 -7.29 17.85 -10.81
C ASN A 51 -8.21 16.95 -11.63
N ILE A 52 -8.25 15.64 -11.31
CA ILE A 52 -9.15 14.70 -11.99
C ILE A 52 -10.61 14.97 -11.61
N VAL A 53 -10.91 15.30 -10.35
CA VAL A 53 -12.26 15.64 -9.89
C VAL A 53 -12.77 16.90 -10.58
N GLU A 54 -11.97 17.96 -10.71
CA GLU A 54 -12.35 19.18 -11.42
C GLU A 54 -12.61 18.92 -12.90
N THR A 55 -11.77 18.09 -13.56
CA THR A 55 -12.01 17.70 -14.93
C THR A 55 -13.32 16.95 -15.09
N VAL A 56 -13.59 15.98 -14.21
CA VAL A 56 -14.85 15.18 -14.25
C VAL A 56 -16.09 16.01 -13.98
N LYS A 57 -16.04 16.98 -13.05
CA LYS A 57 -17.18 17.88 -12.75
C LYS A 57 -17.68 18.62 -13.98
N GLY A 58 -16.80 18.95 -14.91
CA GLY A 58 -17.19 19.62 -16.17
C GLY A 58 -18.15 18.79 -17.03
N TYR A 59 -18.03 17.48 -16.99
CA TYR A 59 -18.75 16.53 -17.83
C TYR A 59 -19.85 15.76 -17.11
N ALA A 60 -19.63 15.37 -15.86
CA ALA A 60 -20.52 14.53 -15.05
C ALA A 60 -21.27 15.33 -13.96
N LYS A 61 -22.00 16.36 -14.36
CA LYS A 61 -22.71 17.28 -13.44
C LYS A 61 -23.78 16.61 -12.57
N HIS A 62 -24.30 15.46 -13.01
CA HIS A 62 -25.33 14.72 -12.29
C HIS A 62 -24.78 13.78 -11.22
N GLU A 63 -23.48 13.50 -11.21
CA GLU A 63 -22.80 12.55 -10.31
C GLU A 63 -22.29 13.22 -9.03
N LYS A 64 -23.13 14.08 -8.44
CA LYS A 64 -22.75 14.91 -7.29
C LYS A 64 -22.31 14.10 -6.07
N ASP A 65 -22.94 12.95 -5.84
CA ASP A 65 -22.67 12.13 -4.64
C ASP A 65 -21.30 11.44 -4.72
N THR A 66 -20.94 10.87 -5.89
CA THR A 66 -19.63 10.28 -6.12
C THR A 66 -18.53 11.31 -5.99
N LEU A 67 -18.69 12.47 -6.60
CA LEU A 67 -17.70 13.56 -6.53
C LEU A 67 -17.60 14.16 -5.13
N LYS A 68 -18.71 14.22 -4.37
CA LYS A 68 -18.71 14.67 -2.98
C LYS A 68 -17.94 13.72 -2.09
N GLU A 69 -18.16 12.40 -2.20
CA GLU A 69 -17.43 11.38 -1.42
C GLU A 69 -15.91 11.53 -1.59
N ILE A 70 -15.46 11.71 -2.83
CA ILE A 70 -14.04 11.87 -3.16
C ILE A 70 -13.48 13.18 -2.58
N THR A 71 -14.26 14.26 -2.63
CA THR A 71 -13.86 15.55 -2.09
C THR A 71 -13.81 15.53 -0.56
N GLU A 72 -14.71 14.78 0.09
CA GLU A 72 -14.75 14.63 1.54
C GLU A 72 -13.56 13.90 2.12
N LEU A 73 -12.98 12.92 1.40
CA LEU A 73 -11.73 12.26 1.80
C LEU A 73 -10.57 13.26 1.99
N ARG A 74 -10.62 14.40 1.31
CA ARG A 74 -9.58 15.42 1.37
C ARG A 74 -9.75 16.46 2.49
N LYS A 75 -10.81 16.38 3.29
CA LYS A 75 -11.00 17.32 4.42
C LYS A 75 -9.86 17.25 5.44
N SER A 76 -9.20 16.09 5.56
CA SER A 76 -7.97 15.98 6.34
C SER A 76 -6.76 16.30 5.45
N ALA A 77 -5.89 17.20 5.90
CA ALA A 77 -4.62 17.42 5.21
C ALA A 77 -3.78 16.14 5.30
N TYR A 78 -3.26 15.67 4.16
CA TYR A 78 -2.47 14.44 4.09
C TYR A 78 -1.29 14.43 5.06
N ASP A 79 -0.64 15.58 5.23
CA ASP A 79 0.55 15.73 6.07
C ASP A 79 0.25 15.60 7.58
N ASN A 80 -1.02 15.72 7.97
CA ASN A 80 -1.47 15.54 9.36
C ASN A 80 -1.81 14.09 9.69
N LEU A 81 -1.81 13.18 8.70
CA LEU A 81 -2.11 11.77 8.90
C LEU A 81 -0.87 11.03 9.44
N SER A 82 -1.07 10.20 10.44
CA SER A 82 -0.07 9.21 10.87
C SER A 82 0.18 8.16 9.79
N ASP A 83 1.31 7.47 9.86
CA ASP A 83 1.67 6.40 8.92
C ASP A 83 0.56 5.32 8.83
N GLU A 84 -0.03 4.95 9.98
CA GLU A 84 -1.14 3.99 10.01
C GLU A 84 -2.41 4.52 9.34
N GLU A 85 -2.73 5.80 9.52
CA GLU A 85 -3.88 6.44 8.88
C GLU A 85 -3.66 6.55 7.38
N LYS A 86 -2.44 6.86 6.92
CA LYS A 86 -2.08 6.85 5.49
C LYS A 86 -2.27 5.47 4.88
N ILE A 87 -1.86 4.40 5.59
CA ILE A 87 -2.09 3.03 5.17
C ILE A 87 -3.59 2.72 5.03
N LYS A 88 -4.39 3.05 6.04
CA LYS A 88 -5.84 2.78 6.04
C LYS A 88 -6.59 3.62 4.99
N THR A 89 -6.18 4.86 4.80
CA THR A 89 -6.83 5.78 3.84
C THR A 89 -6.51 5.38 2.40
N ASN A 90 -5.35 4.74 2.17
CA ASN A 90 -4.91 4.31 0.86
C ASN A 90 -5.97 3.48 0.12
N ALA A 91 -6.58 2.51 0.78
CA ALA A 91 -7.62 1.67 0.24
C ALA A 91 -8.84 2.47 -0.24
N LYS A 92 -9.32 3.39 0.60
CA LYS A 92 -10.45 4.27 0.24
C LYS A 92 -10.14 5.15 -0.97
N VAL A 93 -8.90 5.63 -1.08
CA VAL A 93 -8.44 6.43 -2.23
C VAL A 93 -8.44 5.59 -3.50
N SER A 94 -7.91 4.36 -3.47
CA SER A 94 -7.90 3.46 -4.64
C SER A 94 -9.31 3.14 -5.11
N ASN A 95 -10.25 2.85 -4.20
CA ASN A 95 -11.65 2.60 -4.53
C ASN A 95 -12.30 3.82 -5.21
N ASN A 96 -12.05 5.03 -4.70
CA ASN A 96 -12.61 6.24 -5.29
C ASN A 96 -12.01 6.56 -6.66
N ILE A 97 -10.73 6.28 -6.89
CA ILE A 97 -10.12 6.38 -8.22
C ILE A 97 -10.80 5.41 -9.18
N SER A 98 -11.06 4.17 -8.75
CA SER A 98 -11.77 3.18 -9.56
C SER A 98 -13.19 3.64 -9.93
N LYS A 99 -13.91 4.28 -8.99
CA LYS A 99 -15.22 4.89 -9.27
C LYS A 99 -15.12 6.01 -10.33
N ILE A 100 -14.09 6.86 -10.27
CA ILE A 100 -13.86 7.92 -11.28
C ILE A 100 -13.60 7.30 -12.65
N MET A 101 -12.77 6.26 -12.72
CA MET A 101 -12.48 5.59 -13.99
C MET A 101 -13.72 4.91 -14.58
N ALA A 102 -14.53 4.25 -13.75
CA ALA A 102 -15.79 3.67 -14.18
C ALA A 102 -16.79 4.73 -14.67
N LEU A 103 -16.82 5.91 -14.03
CA LEU A 103 -17.65 7.02 -14.47
C LEU A 103 -17.25 7.53 -15.84
N ALA A 104 -15.96 7.59 -16.15
CA ALA A 104 -15.49 8.05 -17.45
C ALA A 104 -15.94 7.12 -18.60
N GLU A 105 -16.16 5.83 -18.34
CA GLU A 105 -16.70 4.90 -19.35
C GLU A 105 -18.16 5.23 -19.72
N ALA A 106 -18.92 5.85 -18.80
CA ALA A 106 -20.30 6.26 -19.03
C ALA A 106 -20.41 7.63 -19.75
N TYR A 107 -19.34 8.40 -19.82
CA TYR A 107 -19.29 9.73 -20.41
C TYR A 107 -18.26 9.82 -21.54
N PRO A 108 -18.64 9.55 -22.81
CA PRO A 108 -17.70 9.51 -23.94
C PRO A 108 -16.91 10.80 -24.16
N ASP A 109 -17.51 11.96 -23.92
CA ASP A 109 -16.87 13.27 -24.06
C ASP A 109 -15.76 13.47 -23.00
N LEU A 110 -15.97 12.97 -21.78
CA LEU A 110 -14.95 12.96 -20.75
C LEU A 110 -13.79 12.01 -21.13
N LYS A 111 -14.13 10.83 -21.62
CA LYS A 111 -13.13 9.83 -22.06
C LYS A 111 -12.30 10.34 -23.24
N ALA A 112 -12.83 11.21 -24.08
CA ALA A 112 -12.14 11.84 -25.19
C ALA A 112 -11.32 13.09 -24.78
N ASN A 113 -11.46 13.57 -23.53
CA ASN A 113 -10.76 14.76 -23.06
C ASN A 113 -9.27 14.48 -22.80
N ASP A 114 -8.38 15.26 -23.42
CA ASP A 114 -6.93 15.08 -23.32
C ASP A 114 -6.42 15.24 -21.88
N ASN A 115 -6.91 16.25 -21.15
CA ASN A 115 -6.51 16.47 -19.76
C ASN A 115 -6.91 15.28 -18.86
N PHE A 116 -8.11 14.71 -19.06
CA PHE A 116 -8.55 13.52 -18.34
C PHE A 116 -7.65 12.33 -18.66
N ASN A 117 -7.34 12.12 -19.93
CA ASN A 117 -6.49 11.02 -20.39
C ASN A 117 -5.06 11.13 -19.80
N ASP A 118 -4.51 12.32 -19.76
CA ASP A 118 -3.16 12.53 -19.19
C ASP A 118 -3.14 12.34 -17.69
N LEU A 119 -4.16 12.83 -16.96
CA LEU A 119 -4.30 12.59 -15.52
C LEU A 119 -4.51 11.11 -15.20
N SER A 120 -5.31 10.41 -16.02
CA SER A 120 -5.55 8.97 -15.89
C SER A 120 -4.28 8.16 -16.08
N LYS A 121 -3.46 8.48 -17.09
CA LYS A 121 -2.15 7.84 -17.31
C LYS A 121 -1.20 8.08 -16.13
N GLN A 122 -1.19 9.31 -15.59
CA GLN A 122 -0.38 9.63 -14.40
C GLN A 122 -0.84 8.83 -13.19
N LEU A 123 -2.15 8.71 -12.96
CA LEU A 123 -2.71 7.91 -11.87
C LEU A 123 -2.33 6.44 -12.00
N ILE A 124 -2.49 5.83 -13.18
CA ILE A 124 -2.10 4.43 -13.44
C ILE A 124 -0.61 4.24 -13.12
N LYS A 125 0.25 5.13 -13.60
CA LYS A 125 1.68 5.06 -13.30
C LYS A 125 1.97 5.15 -11.80
N VAL A 126 1.30 6.05 -11.09
CA VAL A 126 1.47 6.21 -9.64
C VAL A 126 0.95 4.98 -8.89
N GLU A 127 -0.15 4.34 -9.33
CA GLU A 127 -0.64 3.08 -8.73
C GLU A 127 0.38 1.95 -8.89
N ASP A 128 1.03 1.82 -10.05
CA ASP A 128 2.10 0.83 -10.25
C ASP A 128 3.29 1.07 -9.32
N GLU A 129 3.70 2.33 -9.15
CA GLU A 129 4.78 2.70 -8.23
C GLU A 129 4.39 2.42 -6.77
N ILE A 130 3.15 2.71 -6.37
CA ILE A 130 2.62 2.39 -5.03
C ILE A 130 2.63 0.87 -4.82
N ALA A 131 2.19 0.09 -5.79
CA ALA A 131 2.18 -1.37 -5.69
C ALA A 131 3.60 -1.94 -5.50
N ASN A 132 4.60 -1.41 -6.20
CA ASN A 132 6.00 -1.80 -6.06
C ASN A 132 6.57 -1.38 -4.69
N ALA A 133 6.29 -0.14 -4.27
CA ALA A 133 6.73 0.39 -2.98
C ALA A 133 6.09 -0.38 -1.81
N ARG A 134 4.81 -0.79 -1.91
CA ARG A 134 4.13 -1.67 -0.94
C ARG A 134 4.84 -3.02 -0.79
N LYS A 135 5.19 -3.66 -1.92
CA LYS A 135 5.92 -4.95 -1.89
C LYS A 135 7.23 -4.81 -1.14
N TYR A 136 7.98 -3.75 -1.42
CA TYR A 136 9.25 -3.47 -0.76
C TYR A 136 9.07 -3.20 0.74
N TYR A 137 8.10 -2.33 1.10
CA TYR A 137 7.78 -2.02 2.48
C TYR A 137 7.37 -3.28 3.25
N ASN A 138 6.42 -4.05 2.74
CA ASN A 138 5.96 -5.28 3.39
C ASN A 138 7.08 -6.31 3.55
N GLY A 139 7.95 -6.45 2.55
CA GLY A 139 9.14 -7.30 2.65
C GLY A 139 10.08 -6.86 3.78
N THR A 140 10.29 -5.56 3.90
CA THR A 140 11.15 -4.96 4.94
C THR A 140 10.54 -5.11 6.33
N VAL A 141 9.24 -4.83 6.47
CA VAL A 141 8.48 -5.01 7.73
C VAL A 141 8.51 -6.47 8.17
N ARG A 142 8.33 -7.42 7.24
CA ARG A 142 8.40 -8.85 7.56
C ARG A 142 9.75 -9.23 8.16
N ILE A 143 10.85 -8.76 7.57
CA ILE A 143 12.20 -9.04 8.08
C ILE A 143 12.38 -8.44 9.50
N TYR A 144 11.87 -7.22 9.71
CA TYR A 144 11.90 -6.57 11.01
C TYR A 144 11.04 -7.32 12.04
N ASN A 145 9.80 -7.66 11.70
CA ASN A 145 8.87 -8.35 12.59
C ASN A 145 9.40 -9.74 12.97
N ASN A 146 9.94 -10.50 12.01
CA ASN A 146 10.61 -11.76 12.29
C ASN A 146 11.73 -11.58 13.34
N LYS A 147 12.52 -10.50 13.24
CA LYS A 147 13.58 -10.23 14.22
C LYS A 147 13.02 -9.91 15.61
N VAL A 148 11.83 -9.28 15.68
CA VAL A 148 11.14 -8.99 16.95
C VAL A 148 10.57 -10.26 17.59
N GLU A 149 10.09 -11.22 16.78
CA GLU A 149 9.39 -12.42 17.25
C GLU A 149 10.30 -13.64 17.49
N MET A 150 11.38 -13.77 16.71
CA MET A 150 12.24 -14.96 16.74
C MET A 150 13.11 -15.00 18.01
N PHE A 151 13.27 -16.21 18.58
CA PHE A 151 14.24 -16.47 19.65
C PHE A 151 15.68 -16.50 19.09
N PRO A 152 16.68 -15.97 19.81
CA PRO A 152 16.60 -15.30 21.12
C PRO A 152 16.39 -13.78 21.02
N SER A 153 16.25 -13.20 19.82
CA SER A 153 16.15 -11.75 19.61
C SER A 153 14.89 -11.13 20.22
N ASN A 154 13.79 -11.90 20.38
CA ASN A 154 12.55 -11.44 21.01
C ASN A 154 12.72 -10.98 22.47
N ILE A 155 13.63 -11.60 23.22
CA ILE A 155 13.95 -11.19 24.59
C ILE A 155 14.50 -9.75 24.57
N PHE A 156 15.43 -9.49 23.69
CA PHE A 156 16.05 -8.17 23.55
C PHE A 156 15.10 -7.15 22.92
N ALA A 157 14.25 -7.57 21.99
CA ALA A 157 13.20 -6.72 21.44
C ALA A 157 12.28 -6.17 22.54
N ASN A 158 11.85 -7.01 23.46
CA ASN A 158 11.03 -6.61 24.60
C ASN A 158 11.78 -5.67 25.56
N ILE A 159 13.04 -5.96 25.86
CA ILE A 159 13.87 -5.11 26.75
C ILE A 159 14.07 -3.72 26.15
N PHE A 160 14.33 -3.63 24.84
CA PHE A 160 14.55 -2.36 24.12
C PHE A 160 13.27 -1.68 23.64
N GLY A 161 12.10 -2.27 23.88
CA GLY A 161 10.81 -1.70 23.51
C GLY A 161 10.50 -1.72 22.01
N TYR A 162 11.13 -2.60 21.23
CA TYR A 162 10.78 -2.80 19.82
C TYR A 162 9.47 -3.55 19.70
N LYS A 163 8.52 -2.97 18.94
CA LYS A 163 7.19 -3.51 18.69
C LYS A 163 7.03 -3.91 17.23
N LEU A 164 6.10 -4.82 16.96
CA LEU A 164 5.71 -5.18 15.61
C LEU A 164 5.22 -3.96 14.82
N LYS A 165 5.50 -3.95 13.54
CA LYS A 165 5.04 -2.93 12.61
C LYS A 165 3.96 -3.49 11.69
N THR A 166 3.00 -2.63 11.38
CA THR A 166 1.85 -2.97 10.53
C THR A 166 2.29 -3.09 9.07
N MET A 167 1.84 -4.15 8.40
CA MET A 167 1.97 -4.32 6.96
C MET A 167 0.79 -3.67 6.24
N PHE A 168 0.99 -3.32 4.99
CA PHE A 168 -0.11 -3.06 4.07
C PHE A 168 -0.82 -4.37 3.75
N GLU A 169 -2.09 -4.43 4.03
CA GLU A 169 -2.94 -5.55 3.63
C GLU A 169 -3.62 -5.21 2.29
N ALA A 170 -3.85 -6.24 1.48
CA ALA A 170 -4.73 -6.12 0.32
C ALA A 170 -6.17 -5.93 0.82
N ASP A 171 -6.92 -5.04 0.18
CA ASP A 171 -8.34 -4.86 0.47
C ASP A 171 -9.13 -6.14 0.24
N SER A 172 -10.28 -6.24 0.92
CA SER A 172 -11.23 -7.35 0.71
C SER A 172 -11.58 -7.49 -0.76
N ASP A 173 -11.77 -6.38 -1.44
CA ASP A 173 -12.15 -6.34 -2.86
C ASP A 173 -11.01 -6.77 -3.79
N GLU A 174 -9.73 -6.50 -3.41
CA GLU A 174 -8.55 -7.01 -4.12
C GLU A 174 -8.35 -8.53 -3.92
N ARG A 175 -8.98 -9.13 -2.89
CA ARG A 175 -8.93 -10.57 -2.58
C ARG A 175 -10.06 -11.36 -3.24
N GLU A 176 -11.12 -10.69 -3.71
CA GLU A 176 -12.19 -11.38 -4.42
C GLU A 176 -11.69 -11.86 -5.79
N ASN A 177 -11.90 -13.16 -6.04
CA ASN A 177 -11.62 -13.74 -7.35
C ASN A 177 -12.49 -13.03 -8.40
N ILE A 178 -11.87 -12.42 -9.39
CA ILE A 178 -12.56 -11.89 -10.56
C ILE A 178 -13.32 -13.06 -11.20
N LYS A 179 -14.64 -13.07 -11.07
CA LYS A 179 -15.50 -14.00 -11.80
C LYS A 179 -15.45 -13.60 -13.28
N VAL A 180 -14.51 -14.16 -13.99
CA VAL A 180 -14.47 -14.02 -15.46
C VAL A 180 -15.65 -14.80 -16.01
N ASN A 181 -16.77 -14.15 -16.28
CA ASN A 181 -17.83 -14.69 -17.08
C ASN A 181 -17.31 -14.72 -18.55
N LEU A 182 -16.68 -15.81 -18.91
CA LEU A 182 -16.43 -16.14 -20.30
C LEU A 182 -17.78 -16.46 -20.94
N TRP A 183 -18.47 -15.41 -21.39
CA TRP A 183 -19.63 -15.58 -22.24
C TRP A 183 -19.11 -16.04 -23.61
N TYR A 184 -18.91 -17.33 -23.78
CA TYR A 184 -18.74 -17.95 -25.10
C TYR A 184 -20.06 -17.80 -25.81
N GLY A 185 -20.14 -16.83 -26.72
CA GLY A 185 -21.22 -16.71 -27.67
C GLY A 185 -21.43 -18.09 -28.30
N GLY A 186 -22.64 -18.62 -28.15
CA GLY A 186 -22.97 -20.00 -28.45
C GLY A 186 -22.73 -20.37 -29.92
N TYR A 187 -21.61 -20.99 -30.19
CA TYR A 187 -21.52 -21.89 -31.34
C TYR A 187 -22.03 -23.26 -30.89
N LYS A 188 -23.31 -23.55 -31.22
CA LYS A 188 -23.87 -24.90 -31.17
C LYS A 188 -23.07 -25.75 -32.15
N TRP A 189 -22.15 -26.55 -31.69
CA TRP A 189 -21.61 -27.66 -32.44
C TRP A 189 -22.73 -28.68 -32.59
N LYS A 190 -23.39 -28.68 -33.78
CA LYS A 190 -24.24 -29.81 -34.19
C LYS A 190 -23.35 -31.03 -34.28
N LYS A 191 -23.69 -32.04 -33.47
CA LYS A 191 -23.19 -33.40 -33.60
C LYS A 191 -23.32 -33.86 -35.07
N PHE A 192 -22.20 -34.09 -35.72
CA PHE A 192 -22.14 -35.02 -36.81
C PHE A 192 -21.69 -36.36 -36.25
N LEU A 193 -22.68 -37.24 -36.04
CA LEU A 193 -22.50 -38.65 -35.90
C LEU A 193 -22.73 -39.27 -37.27
N PHE A 194 -21.72 -39.94 -37.77
CA PHE A 194 -21.83 -41.13 -38.59
C PHE A 194 -20.88 -42.17 -38.06
#